data_494669c34728e93a7002d7f7b9f23f24
#
_entry.id   494669c34728e93a7002d7f7b9f23f24
#
_cell.length_a   1.000
_cell.length_b   1.000
_cell.length_c   1.000
_cell.angle_alpha   90.00
_cell.angle_beta   90.00
_cell.angle_gamma   90.00
#
_symmetry.space_group_name_H-M   'P 1'
#
loop_
_entity.id
_entity.type
_entity.pdbx_description
1 polymer ?
#
loop_
_entity_poly.entity_id
_entity_poly.type
_entity_poly.pdbx_seq_one_letter_code
_entity_poly.pdbx_strand_id
1 'polypeptide(L)'
;MFKNKDKTLFFILPLIGILLFIILVFLSALAYDGGNKLNPTASGYSFSNNYLSDLGRAKTLNGLENNLPFYCFNGSLIILCPIFVLYFLYLPILYSENKKTLTVARIGSLFGVFGSICFAGV
;
A
#
# COMPACT_ATOMS: atom_id res chain seq x y z
N MET A 1 -3.88 25.92 -13.88
CA MET A 1 -3.12 25.24 -14.95
C MET A 1 -1.82 24.72 -14.35
N PHE A 2 -1.64 23.39 -14.25
CA PHE A 2 -0.41 22.80 -13.74
C PHE A 2 0.78 23.13 -14.67
N LYS A 3 1.90 23.56 -14.11
CA LYS A 3 3.17 23.56 -14.82
C LYS A 3 3.54 22.12 -15.17
N ASN A 4 4.30 21.88 -16.24
CA ASN A 4 4.69 20.52 -16.64
C ASN A 4 5.37 19.73 -15.51
N LYS A 5 6.11 20.39 -14.61
CA LYS A 5 6.72 19.78 -13.42
C LYS A 5 5.69 19.19 -12.45
N ASP A 6 4.54 19.86 -12.26
CA ASP A 6 3.51 19.40 -11.33
C ASP A 6 2.80 18.14 -11.85
N LYS A 7 2.56 18.05 -13.17
CA LYS A 7 2.03 16.85 -13.82
C LYS A 7 2.98 15.66 -13.68
N THR A 8 4.27 15.89 -13.91
CA THR A 8 5.28 14.84 -13.80
C THR A 8 5.36 14.31 -12.37
N LEU A 9 5.40 15.19 -11.36
CA LEU A 9 5.42 14.80 -9.96
C LEU A 9 4.17 14.01 -9.56
N PHE A 10 3.00 14.43 -10.07
CA PHE A 10 1.72 13.76 -9.81
C PHE A 10 1.71 12.29 -10.26
N PHE A 11 2.34 11.95 -11.39
CA PHE A 11 2.44 10.57 -11.86
C PHE A 11 3.60 9.79 -11.26
N ILE A 12 4.72 10.45 -10.99
CA ILE A 12 5.92 9.81 -10.45
C ILE A 12 5.76 9.43 -8.97
N LEU A 13 5.10 10.28 -8.16
CA LEU A 13 4.97 10.05 -6.73
C LEU A 13 4.24 8.73 -6.37
N PRO A 14 3.07 8.40 -6.96
CA PRO A 14 2.45 7.10 -6.74
C PRO A 14 3.30 5.93 -7.20
N LEU A 15 4.02 6.09 -8.31
CA LEU A 15 4.90 5.05 -8.83
C LEU A 15 6.05 4.74 -7.85
N ILE A 16 6.69 5.77 -7.32
CA ILE A 16 7.72 5.60 -6.28
C ILE A 16 7.14 4.96 -5.03
N GLY A 17 5.93 5.38 -4.60
CA GLY A 17 5.24 4.79 -3.46
C GLY A 17 4.97 3.30 -3.64
N ILE A 18 4.50 2.88 -4.81
CA ILE A 18 4.26 1.47 -5.14
C ILE A 18 5.57 0.67 -5.15
N LEU A 19 6.63 1.21 -5.77
CA LEU A 19 7.93 0.54 -5.79
C LEU A 19 8.49 0.35 -4.38
N LEU A 20 8.40 1.37 -3.54
CA LEU A 20 8.83 1.30 -2.15
C LEU A 20 7.99 0.26 -1.36
N PHE A 21 6.67 0.24 -1.56
CA PHE A 21 5.78 -0.77 -0.98
C PHE A 21 6.22 -2.18 -1.36
N ILE A 22 6.46 -2.45 -2.64
CA ILE A 22 6.89 -3.75 -3.13
C ILE A 22 8.22 -4.17 -2.48
N ILE A 23 9.20 -3.26 -2.40
CA ILE A 23 10.51 -3.51 -1.79
C ILE A 23 10.34 -3.86 -0.30
N LEU A 24 9.58 -3.07 0.45
CA LEU A 24 9.38 -3.29 1.89
C LEU A 24 8.61 -4.58 2.17
N VAL A 25 7.60 -4.92 1.37
CA VAL A 25 6.87 -6.18 1.47
C VAL A 25 7.80 -7.37 1.17
N PHE A 26 8.65 -7.25 0.16
CA PHE A 26 9.62 -8.29 -0.17
C PHE A 26 10.65 -8.49 0.95
N LEU A 27 11.19 -7.42 1.51
CA LEU A 27 12.08 -7.47 2.68
C LEU A 27 11.39 -8.10 3.89
N SER A 28 10.11 -7.75 4.12
CA SER A 28 9.29 -8.34 5.16
C SER A 28 9.15 -9.86 4.98
N ALA A 29 8.88 -10.31 3.75
CA ALA A 29 8.77 -11.74 3.44
C ALA A 29 10.09 -12.50 3.62
N LEU A 30 11.22 -11.90 3.26
CA LEU A 30 12.56 -12.49 3.46
C LEU A 30 12.93 -12.63 4.94
N ALA A 31 12.46 -11.70 5.79
CA ALA A 31 12.75 -11.67 7.21
C ALA A 31 11.74 -12.43 8.08
N TYR A 32 10.70 -12.99 7.50
CA TYR A 32 9.65 -13.71 8.22
C TYR A 32 10.15 -15.07 8.71
N ASP A 33 10.14 -15.29 10.03
CA ASP A 33 10.74 -16.47 10.65
C ASP A 33 9.95 -17.76 10.45
N GLY A 34 8.65 -17.67 10.10
CA GLY A 34 7.93 -18.84 9.65
C GLY A 34 6.58 -19.10 10.32
N GLY A 35 6.08 -20.28 10.02
CA GLY A 35 4.74 -20.71 10.35
C GLY A 35 3.70 -20.27 9.30
N ASN A 36 2.82 -21.18 8.99
CA ASN A 36 1.63 -20.91 8.19
C ASN A 36 0.44 -21.69 8.76
N LYS A 37 -0.77 -21.46 8.24
CA LYS A 37 -1.98 -22.12 8.74
C LYS A 37 -1.96 -23.64 8.62
N LEU A 38 -1.28 -24.19 7.62
CA LEU A 38 -1.21 -25.63 7.38
C LEU A 38 -0.09 -26.28 8.20
N ASN A 39 1.01 -25.56 8.44
CA ASN A 39 2.15 -26.03 9.18
C ASN A 39 2.74 -24.91 10.04
N PRO A 40 2.41 -24.84 11.34
CA PRO A 40 2.97 -23.83 12.25
C PRO A 40 4.48 -23.93 12.43
N THR A 41 5.10 -25.07 12.14
CA THR A 41 6.55 -25.29 12.26
C THR A 41 7.31 -25.06 10.96
N ALA A 42 6.63 -24.64 9.88
CA ALA A 42 7.29 -24.32 8.62
C ALA A 42 8.27 -23.15 8.80
N SER A 43 9.41 -23.21 8.12
CA SER A 43 10.40 -22.12 8.12
C SER A 43 10.09 -21.10 7.03
N GLY A 44 10.23 -19.82 7.35
CA GLY A 44 10.12 -18.73 6.39
C GLY A 44 8.71 -18.47 5.87
N TYR A 45 8.58 -17.46 5.01
CA TYR A 45 7.32 -17.06 4.37
C TYR A 45 7.05 -17.88 3.11
N SER A 46 5.84 -18.41 2.97
CA SER A 46 5.39 -19.15 1.80
C SER A 46 4.26 -18.39 1.10
N PHE A 47 4.48 -17.93 -0.13
CA PHE A 47 3.46 -17.23 -0.92
C PHE A 47 2.21 -18.07 -1.20
N SER A 48 2.30 -19.40 -1.13
CA SER A 48 1.18 -20.31 -1.34
C SER A 48 0.37 -20.58 -0.07
N ASN A 49 1.01 -20.50 1.10
CA ASN A 49 0.43 -20.99 2.36
C ASN A 49 0.30 -19.90 3.43
N ASN A 50 0.91 -18.73 3.24
CA ASN A 50 0.73 -17.56 4.11
C ASN A 50 -0.18 -16.53 3.43
N TYR A 51 -0.90 -15.77 4.25
CA TYR A 51 -1.51 -14.52 3.79
C TYR A 51 -0.48 -13.41 3.79
N LEU A 52 -0.64 -12.44 2.89
CA LEU A 52 0.23 -11.26 2.87
C LEU A 52 0.17 -10.49 4.20
N SER A 53 -1.01 -10.43 4.83
CA SER A 53 -1.21 -9.82 6.15
C SER A 53 -0.52 -10.54 7.31
N ASP A 54 -0.06 -11.79 7.14
CA ASP A 54 0.76 -12.46 8.16
C ASP A 54 2.08 -11.71 8.42
N LEU A 55 2.61 -11.01 7.41
CA LEU A 55 3.79 -10.16 7.53
C LEU A 55 3.58 -8.99 8.51
N GLY A 56 2.35 -8.46 8.58
CA GLY A 56 1.97 -7.36 9.46
C GLY A 56 1.62 -7.76 10.90
N ARG A 57 1.74 -9.03 11.26
CA ARG A 57 1.45 -9.51 12.63
C ARG A 57 2.64 -9.21 13.56
N ALA A 58 2.35 -8.88 14.83
CA ALA A 58 3.39 -8.68 15.84
C ALA A 58 4.13 -9.99 16.18
N LYS A 59 3.44 -11.14 16.04
CA LYS A 59 4.01 -12.48 16.19
C LYS A 59 3.70 -13.33 14.97
N THR A 60 4.65 -14.14 14.59
CA THR A 60 4.49 -15.13 13.52
C THR A 60 3.51 -16.23 13.93
N LEU A 61 3.09 -17.06 12.96
CA LEU A 61 2.16 -18.17 13.25
C LEU A 61 2.80 -19.31 14.08
N ASN A 62 4.13 -19.36 14.15
CA ASN A 62 4.88 -20.26 15.07
C ASN A 62 5.14 -19.62 16.45
N GLY A 63 4.64 -18.40 16.70
CA GLY A 63 4.71 -17.72 18.01
C GLY A 63 5.96 -16.89 18.26
N LEU A 64 6.90 -16.81 17.29
CA LEU A 64 8.10 -15.98 17.39
C LEU A 64 7.79 -14.49 17.21
N GLU A 65 8.66 -13.62 17.72
CA GLU A 65 8.57 -12.18 17.49
C GLU A 65 8.80 -11.86 16.02
N ASN A 66 7.93 -11.00 15.45
CA ASN A 66 7.93 -10.65 14.03
C ASN A 66 8.27 -9.18 13.80
N ASN A 67 9.22 -8.64 14.55
CA ASN A 67 9.48 -7.20 14.62
C ASN A 67 9.84 -6.58 13.27
N LEU A 68 10.84 -7.10 12.56
CA LEU A 68 11.27 -6.52 11.30
C LEU A 68 10.20 -6.63 10.19
N PRO A 69 9.59 -7.80 9.95
CA PRO A 69 8.48 -7.90 9.01
C PRO A 69 7.30 -7.00 9.36
N PHE A 70 6.93 -6.95 10.65
CA PHE A 70 5.87 -6.08 11.15
C PHE A 70 6.09 -4.62 10.79
N TYR A 71 7.26 -4.06 11.08
CA TYR A 71 7.55 -2.66 10.78
C TYR A 71 7.69 -2.39 9.28
N CYS A 72 8.31 -3.29 8.52
CA CYS A 72 8.42 -3.15 7.07
C CYS A 72 7.05 -3.17 6.38
N PHE A 73 6.21 -4.14 6.72
CA PHE A 73 4.89 -4.28 6.11
C PHE A 73 3.96 -3.13 6.49
N ASN A 74 3.73 -2.90 7.79
CA ASN A 74 2.82 -1.85 8.25
C ASN A 74 3.35 -0.45 7.89
N GLY A 75 4.67 -0.23 7.98
CA GLY A 75 5.31 1.01 7.56
C GLY A 75 5.11 1.30 6.06
N SER A 76 5.15 0.28 5.22
CA SER A 76 4.89 0.41 3.78
C SER A 76 3.46 0.90 3.49
N LEU A 77 2.46 0.39 4.23
CA LEU A 77 1.07 0.82 4.13
C LEU A 77 0.87 2.27 4.61
N ILE A 78 1.49 2.62 5.74
CA ILE A 78 1.44 3.98 6.31
C ILE A 78 2.05 5.01 5.36
N ILE A 79 3.13 4.66 4.65
CA ILE A 79 3.76 5.53 3.65
C ILE A 79 2.92 5.63 2.39
N LEU A 80 2.36 4.53 1.91
CA LEU A 80 1.61 4.47 0.66
C LEU A 80 0.26 5.18 0.75
N CYS A 81 -0.43 5.10 1.89
CA CYS A 81 -1.74 5.69 2.11
C CYS A 81 -1.79 7.20 1.79
N PRO A 82 -0.98 8.08 2.41
CA PRO A 82 -1.03 9.52 2.12
C PRO A 82 -0.68 9.84 0.66
N ILE A 83 0.18 9.06 0.02
CA ILE A 83 0.52 9.23 -1.41
C ILE A 83 -0.74 9.02 -2.27
N PHE A 84 -1.51 7.96 -2.03
CA PHE A 84 -2.74 7.71 -2.76
C PHE A 84 -3.85 8.70 -2.39
N VAL A 85 -3.97 9.09 -1.13
CA VAL A 85 -4.93 10.14 -0.73
C VAL A 85 -4.65 11.43 -1.51
N LEU A 86 -3.41 11.90 -1.55
CA LEU A 86 -3.02 13.07 -2.34
C LEU A 86 -3.29 12.88 -3.82
N TYR A 87 -2.94 11.72 -4.38
CA TYR A 87 -3.22 11.39 -5.77
C TYR A 87 -4.72 11.54 -6.10
N PHE A 88 -5.59 10.93 -5.33
CA PHE A 88 -7.02 11.00 -5.57
C PHE A 88 -7.60 12.40 -5.32
N LEU A 89 -7.11 13.16 -4.35
CA LEU A 89 -7.53 14.55 -4.14
C LEU A 89 -7.19 15.47 -5.33
N TYR A 90 -6.05 15.22 -5.99
CA TYR A 90 -5.63 16.02 -7.15
C TYR A 90 -6.22 15.53 -8.48
N LEU A 91 -6.69 14.28 -8.57
CA LEU A 91 -7.20 13.68 -9.81
C LEU A 91 -8.27 14.53 -10.51
N PRO A 92 -9.29 15.13 -9.83
CA PRO A 92 -10.31 15.93 -10.48
C PRO A 92 -9.77 17.17 -11.21
N ILE A 93 -8.61 17.68 -10.78
CA ILE A 93 -8.03 18.88 -11.38
C ILE A 93 -7.55 18.61 -12.82
N LEU A 94 -7.15 17.36 -13.12
CA LEU A 94 -6.75 16.94 -14.47
C LEU A 94 -7.92 16.91 -15.46
N TYR A 95 -9.14 16.79 -14.95
CA TYR A 95 -10.38 16.66 -15.75
C TYR A 95 -11.29 17.88 -15.61
N SER A 96 -10.75 19.04 -15.23
CA SER A 96 -11.51 20.27 -14.96
C SER A 96 -12.12 20.93 -16.21
N GLU A 97 -11.64 20.59 -17.40
CA GLU A 97 -12.08 21.22 -18.66
C GLU A 97 -13.50 20.82 -19.09
N ASN A 98 -13.99 19.66 -18.68
CA ASN A 98 -15.33 19.18 -19.03
C ASN A 98 -16.14 18.85 -17.76
N LYS A 99 -17.33 19.46 -17.62
CA LYS A 99 -18.20 19.26 -16.45
C LYS A 99 -18.58 17.80 -16.19
N LYS A 100 -18.84 17.02 -17.23
CA LYS A 100 -19.21 15.59 -17.08
C LYS A 100 -18.02 14.77 -16.55
N THR A 101 -16.85 14.92 -17.17
CA THR A 101 -15.63 14.21 -16.74
C THR A 101 -15.18 14.64 -15.35
N LEU A 102 -15.32 15.93 -15.02
CA LEU A 102 -15.03 16.46 -13.68
C LEU A 102 -15.93 15.83 -12.62
N THR A 103 -17.23 15.68 -12.89
CA THR A 103 -18.15 15.05 -11.94
C THR A 103 -17.79 13.59 -11.69
N VAL A 104 -17.51 12.83 -12.73
CA VAL A 104 -17.07 11.43 -12.62
C VAL A 104 -15.74 11.33 -11.85
N ALA A 105 -14.78 12.21 -12.17
CA ALA A 105 -13.48 12.25 -11.49
C ALA A 105 -13.63 12.57 -9.99
N ARG A 106 -14.53 13.50 -9.61
CA ARG A 106 -14.82 13.80 -8.20
C ARG A 106 -15.41 12.62 -7.45
N ILE A 107 -16.37 11.92 -8.05
CA ILE A 107 -16.97 10.72 -7.45
C ILE A 107 -15.91 9.64 -7.28
N GLY A 108 -15.12 9.35 -8.33
CA GLY A 108 -14.03 8.38 -8.28
C GLY A 108 -12.97 8.75 -7.25
N SER A 109 -12.64 10.04 -7.10
CA SER A 109 -11.71 10.54 -6.09
C SER A 109 -12.20 10.30 -4.67
N LEU A 110 -13.48 10.52 -4.38
CA LEU A 110 -14.04 10.24 -3.07
C LEU A 110 -13.90 8.76 -2.69
N PHE A 111 -14.24 7.85 -3.61
CA PHE A 111 -14.03 6.42 -3.39
C PHE A 111 -12.55 6.06 -3.27
N GLY A 112 -11.68 6.67 -4.07
CA GLY A 112 -10.24 6.46 -4.01
C GLY A 112 -9.62 6.90 -2.68
N VAL A 113 -10.00 8.09 -2.17
CA VAL A 113 -9.57 8.58 -0.85
C VAL A 113 -10.06 7.65 0.24
N PHE A 114 -11.33 7.29 0.24
CA PHE A 114 -11.90 6.38 1.23
C PHE A 114 -11.20 5.02 1.20
N GLY A 115 -11.02 4.42 0.02
CA GLY A 115 -10.29 3.17 -0.14
C GLY A 115 -8.85 3.24 0.35
N SER A 116 -8.15 4.36 0.10
CA SER A 116 -6.77 4.57 0.58
C SER A 116 -6.68 4.60 2.10
N ILE A 117 -7.65 5.23 2.78
CA ILE A 117 -7.72 5.27 4.24
C ILE A 117 -8.04 3.87 4.81
N CYS A 118 -9.00 3.16 4.22
CA CYS A 118 -9.33 1.78 4.62
C CYS A 118 -8.14 0.84 4.45
N PHE A 119 -7.34 1.03 3.40
CA PHE A 119 -6.15 0.22 3.13
C PHE A 119 -5.06 0.37 4.21
N ALA A 120 -4.94 1.55 4.84
CA ALA A 120 -4.01 1.77 5.94
C ALA A 120 -4.48 1.18 7.28
N GLY A 121 -5.77 0.83 7.40
CA GLY A 121 -6.37 0.25 8.60
C GLY A 121 -6.39 -1.29 8.65
N VAL A 122 -5.74 -1.93 7.68
CA VAL A 122 -5.58 -3.40 7.63
C VAL A 122 -4.33 -3.79 8.37
#